data_37715df257824214a98c0315cd479268
#
_entry.id   37715df257824214a98c0315cd479268
#
_cell.length_a   1.000
_cell.length_b   1.000
_cell.length_c   1.000
_cell.angle_alpha   90.00
_cell.angle_beta   90.00
_cell.angle_gamma   90.00
#
_symmetry.space_group_name_H-M   'P 1'
#
loop_
_entity.id
_entity.type
_entity.pdbx_description
1 polymer ?
#
loop_
_entity_poly.entity_id
_entity_poly.type
_entity_poly.pdbx_seq_one_letter_code
_entity_poly.pdbx_strand_id
1 'polypeptide(L)' 'MPNTISDAAKQSGVSTKMIRYYESIRLLPAVGRTEGNYRTYTESDIHTLRFIRRARDLGYLSLIHI' A
#
# COMPACT_ATOMS: atom_id res chain seq x y z
N MET A 1 -15.99 1.21 -6.53
CA MET A 1 -15.46 -0.12 -6.83
C MET A 1 -14.16 -0.33 -6.07
N PRO A 2 -13.90 -1.53 -5.59
CA PRO A 2 -12.60 -1.79 -4.95
C PRO A 2 -11.48 -1.68 -5.98
N ASN A 3 -10.34 -1.20 -5.54
CA ASN A 3 -9.16 -1.04 -6.38
C ASN A 3 -8.31 -2.30 -6.33
N THR A 4 -7.72 -2.64 -7.48
CA THR A 4 -6.70 -3.70 -7.53
C THR A 4 -5.37 -3.14 -7.01
N ILE A 5 -4.37 -4.01 -6.86
CA ILE A 5 -3.04 -3.56 -6.47
C ILE A 5 -2.45 -2.61 -7.52
N SER A 6 -2.75 -2.85 -8.80
CA SER A 6 -2.29 -1.95 -9.87
C SER A 6 -2.91 -0.57 -9.73
N ASP A 7 -4.21 -0.52 -9.43
CA ASP A 7 -4.89 0.75 -9.23
C ASP A 7 -4.32 1.48 -8.02
N ALA A 8 -4.10 0.76 -6.93
CA ALA A 8 -3.51 1.33 -5.72
C ALA A 8 -2.11 1.88 -6.00
N ALA A 9 -1.31 1.15 -6.77
CA ALA A 9 0.03 1.61 -7.14
C ALA A 9 -0.02 2.91 -7.93
N LYS A 10 -0.90 2.97 -8.93
CA LYS A 10 -1.05 4.17 -9.76
C LYS A 10 -1.51 5.37 -8.94
N GLN A 11 -2.47 5.16 -8.07
CA GLN A 11 -3.06 6.26 -7.29
C GLN A 11 -2.17 6.72 -6.15
N SER A 12 -1.37 5.83 -5.58
CA SER A 12 -0.49 6.16 -4.46
C SER A 12 0.92 6.56 -4.89
N GLY A 13 1.33 6.15 -6.09
CA GLY A 13 2.71 6.34 -6.53
C GLY A 13 3.68 5.35 -5.89
N VAL A 14 3.16 4.29 -5.26
CA VAL A 14 3.97 3.23 -4.64
C VAL A 14 3.92 2.01 -5.55
N SER A 15 5.07 1.38 -5.81
CA SER A 15 5.10 0.21 -6.69
C SER A 15 4.35 -0.97 -6.08
N THR A 16 3.87 -1.88 -6.93
CA THR A 16 3.16 -3.07 -6.44
C THR A 16 4.06 -3.91 -5.54
N LYS A 17 5.34 -3.98 -5.86
CA LYS A 17 6.31 -4.69 -5.02
C LYS A 17 6.38 -4.09 -3.62
N MET A 18 6.43 -2.77 -3.52
CA MET A 18 6.50 -2.10 -2.23
C MET A 18 5.20 -2.20 -1.46
N ILE A 19 4.06 -2.18 -2.15
CA ILE A 19 2.77 -2.37 -1.50
C ILE A 19 2.73 -3.74 -0.82
N ARG A 20 3.16 -4.78 -1.50
CA ARG A 20 3.22 -6.12 -0.93
C ARG A 20 4.17 -6.19 0.26
N TYR A 21 5.30 -5.50 0.16
CA TYR A 21 6.25 -5.45 1.26
C TYR A 21 5.64 -4.77 2.49
N TYR A 22 4.97 -3.63 2.29
CA TYR A 22 4.34 -2.92 3.40
C TYR A 22 3.25 -3.74 4.06
N GLU A 23 2.49 -4.54 3.29
CA GLU A 23 1.54 -5.48 3.86
C GLU A 23 2.24 -6.52 4.72
N SER A 24 3.35 -7.05 4.22
CA SER A 24 4.06 -8.14 4.90
C SER A 24 4.62 -7.71 6.25
N ILE A 25 5.02 -6.46 6.38
CA ILE A 25 5.52 -5.91 7.65
C ILE A 25 4.43 -5.20 8.45
N ARG A 26 3.18 -5.31 7.99
CA ARG A 26 2.00 -4.77 8.67
C ARG A 26 1.97 -3.26 8.81
N LEU A 27 2.60 -2.54 7.90
CA LEU A 27 2.41 -1.10 7.80
C LEU A 27 1.06 -0.75 7.20
N LEU A 28 0.47 -1.69 6.45
CA LEU A 28 -0.90 -1.57 5.97
C LEU A 28 -1.80 -2.50 6.77
N PRO A 29 -3.05 -2.09 7.06
CA PRO A 29 -4.01 -3.01 7.64
C PRO A 29 -4.25 -4.21 6.73
N ALA A 30 -4.83 -5.27 7.27
CA ALA A 30 -5.17 -6.44 6.49
C ALA A 30 -6.05 -6.03 5.30
N VAL A 31 -5.65 -6.46 4.11
CA VAL A 31 -6.34 -6.10 2.87
C VAL A 31 -7.52 -7.06 2.65
N GLY A 32 -8.67 -6.51 2.27
CA GLY A 32 -9.83 -7.31 1.93
C GLY A 32 -9.59 -8.13 0.67
N ARG A 33 -10.41 -9.14 0.46
CA ARG A 33 -10.34 -9.98 -0.73
C ARG A 33 -11.73 -10.17 -1.31
N THR A 34 -11.80 -10.26 -2.63
CA THR A 34 -13.05 -10.60 -3.32
C THR A 34 -13.27 -12.09 -3.28
N GLU A 35 -14.43 -12.53 -3.79
CA GLU A 35 -14.76 -13.96 -3.88
C GLU A 35 -13.72 -14.73 -4.71
N GLY A 36 -13.10 -14.09 -5.69
CA GLY A 36 -12.04 -14.70 -6.47
C GLY A 36 -10.69 -14.68 -5.79
N ASN A 37 -10.64 -14.33 -4.52
CA ASN A 37 -9.43 -14.25 -3.72
C ASN A 37 -8.43 -13.18 -4.22
N TYR A 38 -8.93 -12.17 -4.91
CA TYR A 38 -8.11 -11.03 -5.32
C TYR A 38 -8.07 -9.99 -4.22
N ARG A 39 -6.90 -9.40 -4.02
CA ARG A 39 -6.72 -8.33 -3.05
C ARG A 39 -7.43 -7.09 -3.52
N THR A 40 -8.12 -6.43 -2.59
CA THR A 40 -8.80 -5.17 -2.86
C THR A 40 -8.28 -4.10 -1.92
N TYR A 41 -8.12 -2.89 -2.46
CA TYR A 41 -7.57 -1.75 -1.71
C TYR A 41 -8.62 -0.66 -1.66
N THR A 42 -8.91 -0.18 -0.47
CA THR A 42 -9.87 0.90 -0.27
C THR A 42 -9.18 2.26 -0.47
N GLU A 43 -9.98 3.32 -0.53
CA GLU A 43 -9.41 4.67 -0.56
C GLU A 43 -8.59 4.94 0.68
N SER A 44 -9.00 4.38 1.82
CA SER A 44 -8.25 4.51 3.06
C SER A 44 -6.87 3.85 2.94
N ASP A 45 -6.81 2.69 2.30
CA ASP A 45 -5.53 2.02 2.06
C ASP A 45 -4.63 2.85 1.16
N ILE A 46 -5.21 3.43 0.10
CA ILE A 46 -4.46 4.28 -0.83
C ILE A 46 -3.95 5.53 -0.11
N HIS A 47 -4.78 6.10 0.76
CA HIS A 47 -4.38 7.25 1.56
C HIS A 47 -3.19 6.89 2.46
N THR A 48 -3.24 5.73 3.09
CA THR A 48 -2.16 5.22 3.93
C THR A 48 -0.88 5.03 3.11
N LEU A 49 -1.00 4.48 1.89
CA LEU A 49 0.15 4.30 1.01
C LEU A 49 0.78 5.64 0.63
N ARG A 50 -0.03 6.66 0.36
CA ARG A 50 0.47 8.00 0.06
C ARG A 50 1.22 8.57 1.25
N PHE A 51 0.69 8.36 2.44
CA PHE A 51 1.34 8.80 3.67
C PHE A 51 2.70 8.10 3.86
N ILE A 52 2.73 6.79 3.66
CA ILE A 52 3.96 6.01 3.79
C ILE A 52 5.01 6.51 2.78
N ARG A 53 4.60 6.74 1.53
CA ARG A 53 5.50 7.25 0.51
C ARG A 53 6.08 8.60 0.91
N ARG A 54 5.23 9.50 1.38
CA ARG A 54 5.66 10.83 1.80
C ARG A 54 6.63 10.75 2.96
N ALA A 55 6.33 9.92 3.96
CA ALA A 55 7.20 9.73 5.11
C ALA A 55 8.57 9.18 4.70
N ARG A 56 8.58 8.24 3.76
CA ARG A 56 9.82 7.68 3.23
C ARG A 56 10.64 8.76 2.50
N ASP A 57 9.97 9.54 1.66
CA ASP A 57 10.64 10.59 0.90
C ASP A 57 11.22 11.66 1.82
N LEU A 58 10.60 11.87 2.99
CA LEU A 58 11.10 12.80 3.99
C LEU A 58 12.13 12.17 4.95
N GLY A 59 12.39 10.87 4.79
CA GLY A 59 13.36 10.17 5.61
C GLY A 59 12.84 9.58 6.90
N TYR A 60 11.55 9.71 7.20
CA TYR A 60 10.97 9.17 8.44
C TYR A 60 11.06 7.66 8.54
N LEU A 61 11.09 6.98 7.40
CA LEU A 61 11.14 5.53 7.36
C LEU A 61 12.54 4.99 7.09
N SER A 62 13.57 5.85 7.15
CA SER A 62 14.93 5.44 6.83
C SER A 62 15.45 4.34 7.75
N LEU A 63 14.98 4.29 8.98
CA LEU A 63 15.41 3.27 9.94
C LEU A 63 14.80 1.90 9.70
N ILE A 64 13.84 1.81 8.80
CA ILE A 64 13.17 0.55 8.48
C ILE A 64 13.91 -0.22 7.39
N HIS A 65 14.84 0.41 6.72
CA HIS A 65 15.66 -0.19 5.65
C HIS A 65 14.82 -0.77 4.52
N ILE A 66 13.89 0.00 4.05
CA ILE A 66 13.04 -0.38 2.92
C ILE A 66 13.74 -0.09 1.60
#